data_6658ab1625bef2b3a66f2432a3d820e0
#
_entry.id   6658ab1625bef2b3a66f2432a3d820e0
#
_cell.length_a   1.000
_cell.length_b   1.000
_cell.length_c   1.000
_cell.angle_alpha   90.00
_cell.angle_beta   90.00
_cell.angle_gamma   90.00
#
_symmetry.space_group_name_H-M   'P 1'
#
loop_
_entity.id
_entity.type
_entity.pdbx_description
1 polymer ?
#
loop_
_entity_poly.entity_id
_entity_poly.type
_entity_poly.pdbx_seq_one_letter_code
_entity_poly.pdbx_strand_id
1 'polypeptide(L)'
;MLKLGFNFFAKSGHFNISKDNNSFNCMQFIGPTLLSGIGQHAQKYTKLFPGSSYFTYDKEIPECENAFIFLLPIEAYVEYAKRLKKKVKNLICMTVCETETVHEDYGMIMDVFHRVAVPSEFCKRVLSRQFPENEFYVIHCHIPDPPKHSYTFYHIGNIMDQRKNFGKILEAFVRLNEPNTRLLVKATCGKDVDVELPRVEVINGLISDYDMDKLHHRADCYVGFSSSEGVGMGAVEAAIRDKPVIITNYGGAPEYIKTPYTIDCGLQELKNDDFLFKKGMQWGDPNFDQLLEFMRHAYSNDVRYMDHVYTKQLTGRDTILREFGLDPSGDVNDNTGKESP
;
A
#
# COMPACT_ATOMS: atom_id res chain seq x y z
N MET A 1 -10.44 -13.96 -19.51
CA MET A 1 -9.66 -13.28 -20.57
C MET A 1 -10.53 -12.18 -21.16
N LEU A 2 -10.47 -10.99 -20.63
CA LEU A 2 -11.14 -9.80 -21.16
C LEU A 2 -10.15 -9.10 -22.09
N LYS A 3 -10.43 -9.14 -23.40
CA LYS A 3 -9.75 -8.32 -24.41
C LYS A 3 -10.26 -6.89 -24.26
N LEU A 4 -9.53 -6.03 -23.57
CA LEU A 4 -9.73 -4.59 -23.63
C LEU A 4 -9.04 -4.09 -24.92
N GLY A 5 -9.84 -3.93 -25.97
CA GLY A 5 -9.43 -3.27 -27.19
C GLY A 5 -9.36 -1.75 -26.93
N PHE A 6 -8.17 -1.21 -26.79
CA PHE A 6 -7.96 0.24 -26.77
C PHE A 6 -8.08 0.82 -28.18
N ASN A 7 -9.31 1.20 -28.58
CA ASN A 7 -9.55 2.09 -29.72
C ASN A 7 -9.53 3.55 -29.27
N PHE A 8 -8.38 4.10 -28.92
CA PHE A 8 -8.31 5.49 -28.43
C PHE A 8 -7.54 6.46 -29.33
N PHE A 9 -7.09 6.07 -30.54
CA PHE A 9 -6.16 6.90 -31.31
C PHE A 9 -6.60 7.23 -32.75
N ALA A 10 -7.89 7.27 -33.05
CA ALA A 10 -8.36 7.43 -34.43
C ALA A 10 -8.91 8.83 -34.80
N LYS A 11 -8.80 9.88 -33.95
CA LYS A 11 -9.39 11.20 -34.29
C LYS A 11 -8.55 12.45 -34.01
N SER A 12 -7.28 12.34 -33.67
CA SER A 12 -6.41 13.50 -33.51
C SER A 12 -4.99 13.16 -33.98
N GLY A 13 -4.66 13.37 -35.25
CA GLY A 13 -3.31 13.43 -35.83
C GLY A 13 -2.11 12.79 -35.12
N HIS A 14 -2.32 11.77 -34.31
CA HIS A 14 -1.30 11.09 -33.51
C HIS A 14 -0.56 10.07 -34.36
N PHE A 15 0.69 9.84 -34.04
CA PHE A 15 1.59 8.89 -34.70
C PHE A 15 0.82 7.63 -35.15
N ASN A 16 0.81 7.37 -36.48
CA ASN A 16 0.40 6.09 -37.02
C ASN A 16 1.50 5.07 -36.71
N ILE A 17 1.48 4.51 -35.54
CA ILE A 17 2.19 3.26 -35.27
C ILE A 17 1.38 2.18 -35.99
N SER A 18 1.99 1.48 -36.94
CA SER A 18 1.32 0.48 -37.78
C SER A 18 0.53 -0.51 -36.92
N LYS A 19 -0.69 -0.87 -37.35
CA LYS A 19 -1.64 -1.74 -36.64
C LYS A 19 -1.21 -3.22 -36.59
N ASP A 20 -0.01 -3.56 -36.93
CA ASP A 20 0.48 -4.93 -36.81
C ASP A 20 0.75 -5.26 -35.35
N ASN A 21 -0.11 -6.10 -34.79
CA ASN A 21 -0.24 -6.46 -33.37
C ASN A 21 1.04 -7.01 -32.68
N ASN A 22 2.17 -7.09 -33.39
CA ASN A 22 3.46 -7.58 -32.87
C ASN A 22 4.55 -6.52 -32.79
N SER A 23 4.37 -5.28 -33.29
CA SER A 23 5.42 -4.24 -33.34
C SER A 23 5.49 -3.34 -32.10
N PHE A 24 4.53 -3.45 -31.16
CA PHE A 24 4.57 -2.68 -29.89
C PHE A 24 5.54 -3.25 -28.85
N ASN A 25 6.22 -4.35 -29.13
CA ASN A 25 6.92 -5.11 -28.11
C ASN A 25 8.32 -4.59 -27.75
N CYS A 26 8.85 -3.56 -28.38
CA CYS A 26 10.15 -3.01 -27.99
C CYS A 26 10.25 -1.53 -28.34
N MET A 27 10.10 -0.68 -27.34
CA MET A 27 10.44 0.74 -27.41
C MET A 27 11.60 1.00 -26.46
N GLN A 28 12.69 1.58 -26.95
CA GLN A 28 13.81 1.95 -26.09
C GLN A 28 13.60 3.37 -25.54
N PHE A 29 13.90 3.57 -24.28
CA PHE A 29 13.75 4.84 -23.59
C PHE A 29 15.11 5.43 -23.27
N ILE A 30 15.31 6.71 -23.59
CA ILE A 30 16.57 7.42 -23.40
C ILE A 30 16.29 8.70 -22.61
N GLY A 31 17.17 9.01 -21.68
CA GLY A 31 17.06 10.23 -20.89
C GLY A 31 18.26 10.49 -19.97
N PRO A 32 18.16 11.47 -19.09
CA PRO A 32 19.22 11.80 -18.14
C PRO A 32 19.39 10.69 -17.08
N THR A 33 20.40 10.82 -16.23
CA THR A 33 20.62 9.88 -15.11
C THR A 33 19.38 9.67 -14.26
N LEU A 34 19.19 8.47 -13.72
CA LEU A 34 18.11 8.12 -12.80
C LEU A 34 18.18 8.82 -11.43
N LEU A 35 19.26 9.54 -11.16
CA LEU A 35 19.36 10.44 -10.00
C LEU A 35 18.50 11.71 -10.18
N SER A 36 18.07 12.02 -11.41
CA SER A 36 17.15 13.13 -11.69
C SER A 36 15.69 12.69 -11.72
N GLY A 37 14.78 13.57 -11.29
CA GLY A 37 13.33 13.33 -11.39
C GLY A 37 12.87 13.08 -12.84
N ILE A 38 13.49 13.75 -13.81
CA ILE A 38 13.22 13.59 -15.25
C ILE A 38 13.63 12.19 -15.73
N GLY A 39 14.81 11.71 -15.32
CA GLY A 39 15.26 10.35 -15.65
C GLY A 39 14.34 9.28 -15.05
N GLN A 40 13.92 9.45 -13.79
CA GLN A 40 12.94 8.57 -13.15
C GLN A 40 11.57 8.60 -13.86
N HIS A 41 11.12 9.78 -14.29
CA HIS A 41 9.89 9.94 -15.06
C HIS A 41 9.97 9.13 -16.38
N ALA A 42 11.03 9.34 -17.15
CA ALA A 42 11.22 8.64 -18.43
C ALA A 42 11.33 7.12 -18.23
N GLN A 43 12.03 6.67 -17.20
CA GLN A 43 12.13 5.23 -16.88
C GLN A 43 10.77 4.59 -16.57
N LYS A 44 9.86 5.30 -15.91
CA LYS A 44 8.54 4.75 -15.55
C LYS A 44 7.73 4.32 -16.77
N TYR A 45 7.91 4.97 -17.92
CA TYR A 45 7.24 4.56 -19.15
C TYR A 45 7.66 3.17 -19.65
N THR A 46 8.88 2.69 -19.31
CA THR A 46 9.30 1.31 -19.68
C THR A 46 8.36 0.24 -19.15
N LYS A 47 7.64 0.53 -18.04
CA LYS A 47 6.65 -0.40 -17.44
C LYS A 47 5.43 -0.63 -18.31
N LEU A 48 5.16 0.27 -19.25
CA LEU A 48 4.03 0.16 -20.19
C LEU A 48 4.35 -0.71 -21.41
N PHE A 49 5.64 -0.93 -21.70
CA PHE A 49 6.09 -1.58 -22.92
C PHE A 49 6.95 -2.80 -22.58
N PRO A 50 6.42 -4.05 -22.68
CA PRO A 50 7.19 -5.26 -22.44
C PRO A 50 8.44 -5.33 -23.32
N GLY A 51 9.57 -5.74 -22.75
CA GLY A 51 10.85 -5.82 -23.46
C GLY A 51 11.61 -4.50 -23.63
N SER A 52 11.07 -3.40 -23.10
CA SER A 52 11.71 -2.08 -23.15
C SER A 52 12.77 -1.91 -22.06
N SER A 53 13.79 -1.10 -22.38
CA SER A 53 14.87 -0.75 -21.45
C SER A 53 15.08 0.76 -21.43
N TYR A 54 15.70 1.23 -20.35
CA TYR A 54 16.09 2.64 -20.18
C TYR A 54 17.60 2.81 -20.33
N PHE A 55 18.01 3.81 -21.08
CA PHE A 55 19.40 4.16 -21.36
C PHE A 55 19.68 5.62 -21.02
N THR A 56 20.86 5.88 -20.53
CA THR A 56 21.39 7.24 -20.38
C THR A 56 22.12 7.65 -21.68
N TYR A 57 22.32 8.96 -21.90
CA TYR A 57 22.90 9.47 -23.16
C TYR A 57 24.35 9.04 -23.43
N ASP A 58 25.05 8.48 -22.44
CA ASP A 58 26.38 7.89 -22.56
C ASP A 58 26.37 6.44 -23.03
N LYS A 59 25.18 5.84 -23.22
CA LYS A 59 25.01 4.46 -23.66
C LYS A 59 24.55 4.39 -25.11
N GLU A 60 25.06 3.41 -25.83
CA GLU A 60 24.45 3.01 -27.10
C GLU A 60 23.20 2.17 -26.85
N ILE A 61 22.16 2.44 -27.64
CA ILE A 61 20.96 1.61 -27.59
C ILE A 61 21.07 0.48 -28.61
N PRO A 62 20.47 -0.69 -28.33
CA PRO A 62 20.35 -1.76 -29.31
C PRO A 62 19.54 -1.27 -30.53
N GLU A 63 19.72 -1.93 -31.65
CA GLU A 63 18.93 -1.65 -32.85
C GLU A 63 17.44 -1.82 -32.55
N CYS A 64 16.66 -0.80 -32.85
CA CYS A 64 15.22 -0.78 -32.59
C CYS A 64 14.50 0.09 -33.59
N GLU A 65 13.23 -0.24 -33.84
CA GLU A 65 12.39 0.55 -34.73
C GLU A 65 11.84 1.79 -34.03
N ASN A 66 11.54 1.68 -32.73
CA ASN A 66 10.88 2.71 -31.93
C ASN A 66 11.74 3.13 -30.73
N ALA A 67 11.91 4.43 -30.54
CA ALA A 67 12.55 4.96 -29.33
C ALA A 67 11.84 6.22 -28.85
N PHE A 68 11.98 6.45 -27.55
CA PHE A 68 11.50 7.64 -26.85
C PHE A 68 12.70 8.31 -26.19
N ILE A 69 12.91 9.58 -26.48
CA ILE A 69 14.01 10.36 -25.89
C ILE A 69 13.46 11.54 -25.08
N PHE A 70 13.90 11.65 -23.84
CA PHE A 70 13.60 12.81 -23.00
C PHE A 70 14.77 13.80 -23.10
N LEU A 71 14.58 14.94 -23.73
CA LEU A 71 15.63 15.93 -23.99
C LEU A 71 15.53 17.12 -23.04
N LEU A 72 16.67 17.49 -22.51
CA LEU A 72 16.93 18.83 -21.97
C LEU A 72 17.70 19.66 -23.00
N PRO A 73 17.63 21.00 -22.96
CA PRO A 73 18.31 21.90 -23.87
C PRO A 73 19.83 21.98 -23.58
N ILE A 74 20.50 20.83 -23.72
CA ILE A 74 21.93 20.64 -23.52
C ILE A 74 22.51 20.14 -24.85
N GLU A 75 23.47 20.86 -25.41
CA GLU A 75 24.03 20.59 -26.71
C GLU A 75 24.43 19.12 -26.93
N ALA A 76 25.16 18.55 -25.97
CA ALA A 76 25.59 17.14 -26.06
C ALA A 76 24.40 16.16 -26.19
N TYR A 77 23.28 16.44 -25.52
CA TYR A 77 22.08 15.61 -25.58
C TYR A 77 21.33 15.76 -26.88
N VAL A 78 21.29 16.99 -27.41
CA VAL A 78 20.68 17.28 -28.70
C VAL A 78 21.51 16.64 -29.84
N GLU A 79 22.83 16.71 -29.77
CA GLU A 79 23.70 16.01 -30.72
C GLU A 79 23.55 14.47 -30.65
N TYR A 80 23.37 13.93 -29.48
CA TYR A 80 23.03 12.52 -29.34
C TYR A 80 21.69 12.21 -30.05
N ALA A 81 20.66 13.01 -29.84
CA ALA A 81 19.36 12.85 -30.47
C ALA A 81 19.42 12.95 -32.00
N LYS A 82 20.25 13.88 -32.57
CA LYS A 82 20.48 13.98 -34.00
C LYS A 82 21.07 12.71 -34.59
N ARG A 83 22.02 12.08 -33.90
CA ARG A 83 22.58 10.77 -34.31
C ARG A 83 21.55 9.66 -34.23
N LEU A 84 20.78 9.64 -33.15
CA LEU A 84 19.74 8.64 -32.91
C LEU A 84 18.63 8.72 -33.97
N LYS A 85 18.20 9.92 -34.35
CA LYS A 85 17.19 10.15 -35.39
C LYS A 85 17.55 9.56 -36.75
N LYS A 86 18.85 9.37 -37.05
CA LYS A 86 19.32 8.71 -38.27
C LYS A 86 19.25 7.18 -38.20
N LYS A 87 19.21 6.60 -36.99
CA LYS A 87 19.26 5.15 -36.75
C LYS A 87 17.89 4.54 -36.42
N VAL A 88 16.97 5.34 -35.86
CA VAL A 88 15.66 4.89 -35.36
C VAL A 88 14.57 5.40 -36.29
N LYS A 89 13.66 4.56 -36.70
CA LYS A 89 12.56 4.88 -37.62
C LYS A 89 11.55 5.84 -36.97
N ASN A 90 11.14 5.51 -35.76
CA ASN A 90 10.14 6.28 -35.01
C ASN A 90 10.77 6.78 -33.70
N LEU A 91 11.19 8.04 -33.68
CA LEU A 91 11.78 8.69 -32.50
C LEU A 91 10.81 9.73 -31.95
N ILE A 92 10.29 9.47 -30.76
CA ILE A 92 9.46 10.42 -30.00
C ILE A 92 10.40 11.25 -29.11
N CYS A 93 10.33 12.57 -29.24
CA CYS A 93 11.03 13.49 -28.35
C CYS A 93 10.06 14.07 -27.32
N MET A 94 10.45 14.07 -26.06
CA MET A 94 9.78 14.79 -24.97
C MET A 94 10.74 15.80 -24.35
N THR A 95 10.21 16.97 -23.98
CA THR A 95 10.91 17.95 -23.14
C THR A 95 9.97 18.48 -22.05
N VAL A 96 10.52 19.24 -21.11
CA VAL A 96 9.78 19.83 -19.99
C VAL A 96 10.22 21.27 -19.78
N CYS A 97 9.31 22.12 -19.31
CA CYS A 97 9.63 23.44 -18.79
C CYS A 97 8.91 23.68 -17.45
N GLU A 98 9.49 24.54 -16.63
CA GLU A 98 8.98 24.83 -15.26
C GLU A 98 8.73 26.32 -15.03
N THR A 99 8.90 27.15 -16.06
CA THR A 99 8.77 28.61 -16.00
C THR A 99 7.83 29.12 -17.10
N GLU A 100 7.26 30.29 -16.94
CA GLU A 100 6.34 30.93 -17.94
C GLU A 100 7.03 31.31 -19.27
N THR A 101 8.36 31.33 -19.30
CA THR A 101 9.19 31.48 -20.49
C THR A 101 10.37 30.53 -20.38
N VAL A 102 10.89 30.05 -21.50
CA VAL A 102 12.07 29.18 -21.51
C VAL A 102 13.25 29.86 -22.12
N HIS A 103 14.47 29.40 -21.79
CA HIS A 103 15.70 29.90 -22.36
C HIS A 103 15.78 29.63 -23.89
N GLU A 104 16.51 30.46 -24.65
CA GLU A 104 16.66 30.31 -26.11
C GLU A 104 17.23 28.94 -26.51
N ASP A 105 18.01 28.29 -25.65
CA ASP A 105 18.60 26.97 -25.90
C ASP A 105 17.55 25.88 -26.20
N TYR A 106 16.29 26.07 -25.79
CA TYR A 106 15.21 25.17 -26.20
C TYR A 106 15.03 25.13 -27.72
N GLY A 107 15.43 26.19 -28.42
CA GLY A 107 15.47 26.23 -29.88
C GLY A 107 16.25 25.08 -30.49
N MET A 108 17.36 24.67 -29.87
CA MET A 108 18.13 23.51 -30.34
C MET A 108 17.31 22.20 -30.44
N ILE A 109 16.34 22.01 -29.54
CA ILE A 109 15.43 20.85 -29.60
C ILE A 109 14.42 21.04 -30.72
N MET A 110 13.88 22.27 -30.87
CA MET A 110 12.84 22.62 -31.84
C MET A 110 13.35 22.53 -33.26
N ASP A 111 14.63 22.87 -33.51
CA ASP A 111 15.28 22.71 -34.79
C ASP A 111 15.42 21.26 -35.24
N VAL A 112 15.50 20.34 -34.28
CA VAL A 112 15.62 18.90 -34.57
C VAL A 112 14.25 18.21 -34.67
N PHE A 113 13.30 18.63 -33.86
CA PHE A 113 12.00 17.98 -33.75
C PHE A 113 10.87 19.00 -33.96
N HIS A 114 10.20 18.92 -35.11
CA HIS A 114 9.02 19.73 -35.37
C HIS A 114 7.87 19.39 -34.43
N ARG A 115 7.81 18.13 -33.97
CA ARG A 115 6.74 17.59 -33.10
C ARG A 115 7.34 17.08 -31.81
N VAL A 116 6.91 17.66 -30.66
CA VAL A 116 7.51 17.41 -29.35
C VAL A 116 6.43 17.08 -28.32
N ALA A 117 6.63 15.98 -27.60
CA ALA A 117 5.81 15.63 -26.45
C ALA A 117 6.19 16.47 -25.23
N VAL A 118 5.21 16.75 -24.37
CA VAL A 118 5.41 17.46 -23.12
C VAL A 118 4.56 16.83 -22.01
N PRO A 119 4.95 16.92 -20.73
CA PRO A 119 4.25 16.19 -19.66
C PRO A 119 2.95 16.85 -19.18
N SER A 120 2.65 18.07 -19.57
CA SER A 120 1.48 18.80 -19.08
C SER A 120 0.97 19.85 -20.06
N GLU A 121 -0.28 20.27 -19.89
CA GLU A 121 -0.85 21.39 -20.63
C GLU A 121 -0.13 22.73 -20.32
N PHE A 122 0.44 22.86 -19.11
CA PHE A 122 1.29 24.00 -18.77
C PHE A 122 2.50 24.08 -19.71
N CYS A 123 3.27 22.99 -19.82
CA CYS A 123 4.44 22.95 -20.71
C CYS A 123 4.03 23.19 -22.16
N LYS A 124 2.93 22.59 -22.60
CA LYS A 124 2.40 22.79 -23.97
C LYS A 124 2.08 24.26 -24.21
N ARG A 125 1.34 24.91 -23.32
CA ARG A 125 0.99 26.34 -23.45
C ARG A 125 2.22 27.24 -23.53
N VAL A 126 3.20 27.02 -22.66
CA VAL A 126 4.41 27.84 -22.59
C VAL A 126 5.24 27.68 -23.87
N LEU A 127 5.53 26.44 -24.27
CA LEU A 127 6.37 26.15 -25.43
C LEU A 127 5.69 26.54 -26.75
N SER A 128 4.38 26.29 -26.91
CA SER A 128 3.64 26.71 -28.11
C SER A 128 3.62 28.23 -28.30
N ARG A 129 3.61 28.99 -27.20
CA ARG A 129 3.67 30.47 -27.29
C ARG A 129 5.04 30.95 -27.76
N GLN A 130 6.11 30.28 -27.35
CA GLN A 130 7.49 30.70 -27.65
C GLN A 130 8.01 30.10 -28.97
N PHE A 131 7.52 28.91 -29.34
CA PHE A 131 7.89 28.20 -30.57
C PHE A 131 6.63 27.84 -31.39
N PRO A 132 5.95 28.83 -32.00
CA PRO A 132 4.66 28.63 -32.66
C PRO A 132 4.74 27.76 -33.93
N GLU A 133 5.92 27.58 -34.51
CA GLU A 133 6.14 26.73 -35.69
C GLU A 133 6.25 25.23 -35.35
N ASN A 134 6.32 24.90 -34.06
CA ASN A 134 6.43 23.53 -33.59
C ASN A 134 5.08 23.01 -33.08
N GLU A 135 4.85 21.72 -33.23
CA GLU A 135 3.65 21.05 -32.70
C GLU A 135 3.95 20.41 -31.33
N PHE A 136 3.18 20.80 -30.30
CA PHE A 136 3.29 20.23 -28.96
C PHE A 136 2.07 19.41 -28.60
N TYR A 137 2.28 18.24 -28.04
CA TYR A 137 1.22 17.39 -27.55
C TYR A 137 1.56 16.80 -26.17
N VAL A 138 0.54 16.52 -25.37
CA VAL A 138 0.74 16.08 -23.99
C VAL A 138 0.79 14.56 -23.90
N ILE A 139 1.82 14.06 -23.23
CA ILE A 139 1.91 12.70 -22.70
C ILE A 139 2.12 12.83 -21.20
N HIS A 140 1.08 12.55 -20.41
CA HIS A 140 1.17 12.63 -18.96
C HIS A 140 2.15 11.61 -18.37
N CYS A 141 2.70 11.93 -17.20
CA CYS A 141 3.58 11.02 -16.47
C CYS A 141 2.85 9.72 -16.10
N HIS A 142 3.44 8.59 -16.44
CA HIS A 142 2.97 7.30 -15.95
C HIS A 142 3.53 7.07 -14.55
N ILE A 143 2.65 6.89 -13.59
CA ILE A 143 3.00 6.42 -12.24
C ILE A 143 2.47 4.98 -12.16
N PRO A 144 3.34 3.97 -12.20
CA PRO A 144 2.90 2.60 -12.05
C PRO A 144 2.29 2.41 -10.67
N ASP A 145 1.28 1.55 -10.60
CA ASP A 145 0.72 1.13 -9.31
C ASP A 145 1.85 0.63 -8.41
N PRO A 146 1.82 0.96 -7.12
CA PRO A 146 2.78 0.41 -6.19
C PRO A 146 2.70 -1.13 -6.25
N PRO A 147 3.85 -1.84 -6.09
CA PRO A 147 3.82 -3.28 -6.04
C PRO A 147 2.83 -3.71 -4.95
N LYS A 148 1.92 -4.63 -5.29
CA LYS A 148 1.01 -5.19 -4.30
C LYS A 148 1.85 -5.83 -3.20
N HIS A 149 1.87 -5.20 -2.03
CA HIS A 149 2.48 -5.81 -0.86
C HIS A 149 1.67 -7.06 -0.49
N SER A 150 2.34 -8.08 0.05
CA SER A 150 1.64 -9.24 0.59
C SER A 150 0.65 -8.77 1.66
N TYR A 151 -0.56 -9.31 1.64
CA TYR A 151 -1.56 -9.01 2.65
C TYR A 151 -1.22 -9.76 3.94
N THR A 152 -1.05 -9.05 5.04
CA THR A 152 -0.60 -9.62 6.31
C THR A 152 -1.74 -9.64 7.33
N PHE A 153 -2.28 -10.83 7.56
CA PHE A 153 -3.09 -11.08 8.76
C PHE A 153 -2.20 -11.13 9.99
N TYR A 154 -2.73 -10.75 11.17
CA TYR A 154 -1.94 -10.87 12.38
C TYR A 154 -2.77 -11.19 13.62
N HIS A 155 -2.12 -11.81 14.59
CA HIS A 155 -2.68 -12.16 15.88
C HIS A 155 -1.70 -11.81 17.01
N ILE A 156 -2.22 -11.29 18.11
CA ILE A 156 -1.44 -11.00 19.33
C ILE A 156 -2.10 -11.72 20.50
N GLY A 157 -1.35 -12.59 21.17
CA GLY A 157 -1.88 -13.28 22.34
C GLY A 157 -1.06 -14.46 22.84
N ASN A 158 -1.50 -15.06 23.94
CA ASN A 158 -0.97 -16.33 24.39
C ASN A 158 -1.52 -17.48 23.51
N ILE A 159 -0.74 -17.84 22.48
CA ILE A 159 -1.17 -18.85 21.50
C ILE A 159 -1.22 -20.28 22.07
N MET A 160 -0.72 -20.50 23.28
CA MET A 160 -0.82 -21.77 24.01
C MET A 160 -2.11 -21.86 24.84
N ASP A 161 -2.81 -20.76 25.05
CA ASP A 161 -4.11 -20.71 25.73
C ASP A 161 -5.20 -21.27 24.80
N GLN A 162 -5.83 -22.37 25.20
CA GLN A 162 -6.88 -23.05 24.41
C GLN A 162 -8.03 -22.09 24.06
N ARG A 163 -8.35 -21.16 24.96
CA ARG A 163 -9.39 -20.15 24.80
C ARG A 163 -9.15 -19.24 23.60
N LYS A 164 -7.90 -19.03 23.21
CA LYS A 164 -7.51 -18.18 22.06
C LYS A 164 -7.75 -18.85 20.70
N ASN A 165 -7.96 -20.17 20.68
CA ASN A 165 -8.24 -20.96 19.47
C ASN A 165 -7.22 -20.70 18.33
N PHE A 166 -5.94 -20.47 18.68
CA PHE A 166 -4.92 -20.13 17.71
C PHE A 166 -4.75 -21.20 16.62
N GLY A 167 -4.91 -22.49 16.97
CA GLY A 167 -4.92 -23.60 16.00
C GLY A 167 -5.98 -23.42 14.91
N LYS A 168 -7.13 -22.83 15.24
CA LYS A 168 -8.19 -22.53 14.26
C LYS A 168 -7.82 -21.34 13.36
N ILE A 169 -7.11 -20.33 13.88
CA ILE A 169 -6.58 -19.23 13.07
C ILE A 169 -5.56 -19.77 12.05
N LEU A 170 -4.66 -20.67 12.47
CA LEU A 170 -3.72 -21.34 11.58
C LEU A 170 -4.45 -22.19 10.51
N GLU A 171 -5.45 -22.96 10.92
CA GLU A 171 -6.27 -23.77 10.02
C GLU A 171 -6.95 -22.88 8.95
N ALA A 172 -7.55 -21.77 9.37
CA ALA A 172 -8.19 -20.82 8.46
C ALA A 172 -7.17 -20.20 7.48
N PHE A 173 -5.99 -19.81 7.97
CA PHE A 173 -4.92 -19.28 7.14
C PHE A 173 -4.42 -20.29 6.09
N VAL A 174 -4.25 -21.57 6.49
CA VAL A 174 -3.88 -22.64 5.56
C VAL A 174 -4.97 -22.89 4.52
N ARG A 175 -6.25 -22.93 4.95
CA ARG A 175 -7.40 -23.11 4.04
C ARG A 175 -7.66 -21.92 3.11
N LEU A 176 -7.30 -20.71 3.54
CA LEU A 176 -7.35 -19.52 2.69
C LEU A 176 -6.46 -19.71 1.46
N ASN A 177 -5.28 -20.31 1.61
CA ASN A 177 -4.33 -20.72 0.58
C ASN A 177 -3.99 -19.67 -0.49
N GLU A 178 -3.95 -18.40 -0.11
CA GLU A 178 -3.63 -17.30 -1.02
C GLU A 178 -2.11 -17.03 -1.00
N PRO A 179 -1.39 -17.12 -2.14
CA PRO A 179 0.08 -17.07 -2.17
C PRO A 179 0.65 -15.72 -1.72
N ASN A 180 -0.10 -14.64 -1.89
CA ASN A 180 0.31 -13.29 -1.52
C ASN A 180 -0.15 -12.88 -0.11
N THR A 181 -0.43 -13.85 0.77
CA THR A 181 -0.78 -13.59 2.17
C THR A 181 0.31 -14.03 3.12
N ARG A 182 0.37 -13.41 4.30
CA ARG A 182 1.21 -13.78 5.43
C ARG A 182 0.38 -13.80 6.72
N LEU A 183 0.83 -14.57 7.71
CA LEU A 183 0.32 -14.52 9.06
C LEU A 183 1.45 -14.13 10.02
N LEU A 184 1.31 -12.97 10.65
CA LEU A 184 2.23 -12.47 11.67
C LEU A 184 1.64 -12.74 13.05
N VAL A 185 2.37 -13.43 13.90
CA VAL A 185 1.94 -13.83 15.22
C VAL A 185 2.84 -13.21 16.27
N LYS A 186 2.28 -12.41 17.17
CA LYS A 186 2.98 -11.96 18.38
C LYS A 186 2.56 -12.85 19.54
N ALA A 187 3.42 -13.83 19.84
CA ALA A 187 3.20 -14.73 20.95
C ALA A 187 3.54 -14.06 22.29
N THR A 188 2.62 -14.13 23.24
CA THR A 188 2.81 -13.65 24.64
C THR A 188 2.93 -14.83 25.62
N CYS A 189 3.45 -15.95 25.14
CA CYS A 189 3.69 -17.14 25.93
C CYS A 189 4.89 -16.96 26.86
N GLY A 190 4.91 -17.68 27.99
CA GLY A 190 6.04 -17.73 28.90
C GLY A 190 7.28 -18.48 28.37
N LYS A 191 7.20 -19.00 27.15
CA LYS A 191 8.29 -19.70 26.44
C LYS A 191 8.22 -19.40 24.96
N ASP A 192 9.33 -19.54 24.27
CA ASP A 192 9.37 -19.39 22.82
C ASP A 192 8.56 -20.50 22.13
N VAL A 193 7.85 -20.10 21.10
CA VAL A 193 7.03 -20.98 20.26
C VAL A 193 7.47 -20.80 18.82
N ASP A 194 7.63 -21.89 18.10
CA ASP A 194 7.88 -21.89 16.66
C ASP A 194 6.71 -22.51 15.92
N VAL A 195 6.44 -21.99 14.72
CA VAL A 195 5.38 -22.48 13.82
C VAL A 195 6.02 -22.72 12.45
N GLU A 196 6.38 -23.96 12.18
CA GLU A 196 6.99 -24.36 10.92
C GLU A 196 5.95 -24.45 9.79
N LEU A 197 5.39 -23.31 9.42
CA LEU A 197 4.48 -23.18 8.29
C LEU A 197 4.94 -22.08 7.33
N PRO A 198 4.87 -22.31 6.00
CA PRO A 198 5.20 -21.27 5.02
C PRO A 198 4.35 -20.02 5.24
N ARG A 199 4.98 -18.84 5.15
CA ARG A 199 4.31 -17.53 5.26
C ARG A 199 3.76 -17.22 6.66
N VAL A 200 4.17 -17.97 7.69
CA VAL A 200 3.88 -17.65 9.09
C VAL A 200 5.16 -17.16 9.76
N GLU A 201 5.09 -16.01 10.41
CA GLU A 201 6.19 -15.40 11.19
C GLU A 201 5.74 -15.30 12.65
N VAL A 202 6.56 -15.78 13.59
CA VAL A 202 6.27 -15.69 15.03
C VAL A 202 7.30 -14.78 15.69
N ILE A 203 6.81 -13.79 16.43
CA ILE A 203 7.61 -12.91 17.29
C ILE A 203 7.35 -13.29 18.74
N ASN A 204 8.38 -13.83 19.39
CA ASN A 204 8.33 -14.27 20.79
C ASN A 204 8.76 -13.17 21.76
N GLY A 205 8.52 -13.42 23.06
CA GLY A 205 9.02 -12.61 24.16
C GLY A 205 8.31 -11.25 24.31
N LEU A 206 8.85 -10.40 25.16
CA LEU A 206 8.38 -9.03 25.33
C LEU A 206 9.06 -8.15 24.26
N ILE A 207 8.30 -7.22 23.72
CA ILE A 207 8.80 -6.20 22.80
C ILE A 207 8.43 -4.82 23.36
N SER A 208 9.16 -3.78 22.95
CA SER A 208 8.86 -2.40 23.34
C SER A 208 7.55 -1.91 22.71
N ASP A 209 6.95 -0.86 23.29
CA ASP A 209 5.77 -0.21 22.70
C ASP A 209 6.06 0.28 21.27
N TYR A 210 7.27 0.75 21.02
CA TYR A 210 7.72 1.16 19.69
C TYR A 210 7.76 0.00 18.69
N ASP A 211 8.22 -1.17 19.10
CA ASP A 211 8.25 -2.35 18.23
C ASP A 211 6.85 -2.96 18.08
N MET A 212 5.99 -2.83 19.09
CA MET A 212 4.57 -3.19 18.99
C MET A 212 3.86 -2.30 17.96
N ASP A 213 4.12 -0.99 17.99
CA ASP A 213 3.59 -0.06 17.00
C ASP A 213 4.03 -0.40 15.57
N LYS A 214 5.32 -0.71 15.37
CA LYS A 214 5.85 -1.21 14.09
C LYS A 214 5.17 -2.50 13.64
N LEU A 215 4.88 -3.41 14.56
CA LEU A 215 4.19 -4.67 14.26
C LEU A 215 2.80 -4.37 13.68
N HIS A 216 2.03 -3.51 14.32
CA HIS A 216 0.73 -3.08 13.81
C HIS A 216 0.84 -2.41 12.43
N HIS A 217 1.88 -1.59 12.18
CA HIS A 217 2.09 -0.95 10.87
C HIS A 217 2.46 -1.95 9.76
N ARG A 218 3.18 -3.05 10.09
CA ARG A 218 3.54 -4.09 9.13
C ARG A 218 2.37 -4.99 8.73
N ALA A 219 1.28 -4.96 9.48
CA ALA A 219 0.15 -5.86 9.31
C ALA A 219 -1.09 -5.11 8.78
N ASP A 220 -1.99 -5.84 8.14
CA ASP A 220 -3.14 -5.28 7.45
C ASP A 220 -4.48 -5.57 8.14
N CYS A 221 -4.69 -6.79 8.68
CA CYS A 221 -5.94 -7.18 9.31
C CYS A 221 -5.68 -8.02 10.56
N TYR A 222 -6.23 -7.59 11.70
CA TYR A 222 -6.16 -8.35 12.94
C TYR A 222 -7.17 -9.51 12.93
N VAL A 223 -6.73 -10.67 13.42
CA VAL A 223 -7.57 -11.87 13.54
C VAL A 223 -7.63 -12.33 15.00
N GLY A 224 -8.81 -12.19 15.59
CA GLY A 224 -9.15 -12.72 16.91
C GLY A 224 -10.26 -13.75 16.79
N PHE A 225 -10.01 -14.99 17.27
CA PHE A 225 -10.99 -16.09 17.23
C PHE A 225 -11.16 -16.74 18.61
N SER A 226 -11.08 -15.90 19.64
CA SER A 226 -11.13 -16.39 21.02
C SER A 226 -12.52 -16.84 21.44
N SER A 227 -12.60 -17.93 22.21
CA SER A 227 -13.84 -18.37 22.86
C SER A 227 -14.32 -17.41 23.95
N SER A 228 -13.43 -16.59 24.50
CA SER A 228 -13.80 -15.55 25.48
C SER A 228 -12.67 -14.53 25.62
N GLU A 229 -13.04 -13.27 25.76
CA GLU A 229 -12.14 -12.18 26.11
C GLU A 229 -12.83 -11.25 27.12
N GLY A 230 -12.09 -10.78 28.12
CA GLY A 230 -12.55 -9.68 28.98
C GLY A 230 -12.54 -8.34 28.26
N VAL A 231 -11.48 -8.10 27.48
CA VAL A 231 -11.29 -6.88 26.65
C VAL A 231 -10.87 -7.22 25.22
N GLY A 232 -9.91 -8.13 25.06
CA GLY A 232 -9.29 -8.43 23.76
C GLY A 232 -8.25 -7.37 23.38
N MET A 233 -7.29 -7.09 24.26
CA MET A 233 -6.30 -6.00 24.13
C MET A 233 -5.69 -5.89 22.74
N GLY A 234 -5.18 -7.00 22.16
CA GLY A 234 -4.56 -6.97 20.83
C GLY A 234 -5.52 -6.54 19.73
N ALA A 235 -6.81 -6.86 19.84
CA ALA A 235 -7.84 -6.39 18.92
C ALA A 235 -8.15 -4.89 19.11
N VAL A 236 -8.22 -4.43 20.36
CA VAL A 236 -8.41 -3.00 20.67
C VAL A 236 -7.23 -2.17 20.18
N GLU A 237 -6.00 -2.62 20.40
CA GLU A 237 -4.78 -1.98 19.89
C GLU A 237 -4.74 -1.89 18.36
N ALA A 238 -5.26 -2.92 17.67
CA ALA A 238 -5.44 -2.89 16.23
C ALA A 238 -6.49 -1.86 15.80
N ALA A 239 -7.64 -1.86 16.48
CA ALA A 239 -8.74 -0.95 16.16
C ALA A 239 -8.36 0.53 16.34
N ILE A 240 -7.67 0.91 17.42
CA ILE A 240 -7.22 2.31 17.60
C ILE A 240 -6.22 2.77 16.53
N ARG A 241 -5.63 1.84 15.77
CA ARG A 241 -4.76 2.09 14.62
C ARG A 241 -5.47 1.93 13.28
N ASP A 242 -6.80 1.95 13.30
CA ASP A 242 -7.66 1.85 12.11
C ASP A 242 -7.43 0.58 11.27
N LYS A 243 -7.01 -0.50 11.90
CA LYS A 243 -6.89 -1.79 11.21
C LYS A 243 -8.26 -2.49 11.14
N PRO A 244 -8.59 -3.16 10.04
CA PRO A 244 -9.68 -4.12 10.01
C PRO A 244 -9.48 -5.17 11.11
N VAL A 245 -10.54 -5.46 11.86
CA VAL A 245 -10.50 -6.37 13.00
C VAL A 245 -11.58 -7.43 12.86
N ILE A 246 -11.17 -8.69 12.80
CA ILE A 246 -12.05 -9.86 12.86
C ILE A 246 -12.08 -10.33 14.32
N ILE A 247 -13.26 -10.39 14.95
CA ILE A 247 -13.44 -10.81 16.34
C ILE A 247 -14.66 -11.71 16.52
N THR A 248 -14.65 -12.52 17.58
CA THR A 248 -15.80 -13.30 18.02
C THR A 248 -16.83 -12.40 18.69
N ASN A 249 -18.12 -12.59 18.38
CA ASN A 249 -19.26 -11.91 19.02
C ASN A 249 -19.57 -12.52 20.41
N TYR A 250 -18.58 -12.55 21.30
CA TYR A 250 -18.74 -13.08 22.65
C TYR A 250 -17.73 -12.46 23.61
N GLY A 251 -18.16 -12.25 24.86
CA GLY A 251 -17.36 -11.61 25.90
C GLY A 251 -17.25 -10.08 25.72
N GLY A 252 -16.19 -9.46 26.25
CA GLY A 252 -16.03 -8.02 26.28
C GLY A 252 -15.55 -7.39 24.97
N ALA A 253 -14.87 -8.13 24.08
CA ALA A 253 -14.31 -7.54 22.87
C ALA A 253 -15.33 -6.79 21.97
N PRO A 254 -16.58 -7.29 21.76
CA PRO A 254 -17.59 -6.57 20.99
C PRO A 254 -18.13 -5.29 21.67
N GLU A 255 -17.86 -5.10 22.95
CA GLU A 255 -18.18 -3.85 23.65
C GLU A 255 -17.23 -2.74 23.22
N TYR A 256 -15.95 -3.07 23.03
CA TYR A 256 -14.90 -2.13 22.62
C TYR A 256 -14.86 -1.88 21.11
N ILE A 257 -15.21 -2.88 20.30
CA ILE A 257 -14.97 -2.84 18.86
C ILE A 257 -16.27 -3.06 18.09
N LYS A 258 -16.61 -2.11 17.23
CA LYS A 258 -17.71 -2.24 16.27
C LYS A 258 -17.11 -2.48 14.89
N THR A 259 -17.30 -3.70 14.37
CA THR A 259 -16.75 -4.13 13.08
C THR A 259 -17.77 -4.99 12.32
N PRO A 260 -17.84 -4.90 10.98
CA PRO A 260 -18.65 -5.81 10.18
C PRO A 260 -18.11 -7.26 10.17
N TYR A 261 -16.88 -7.46 10.66
CA TYR A 261 -16.23 -8.77 10.73
C TYR A 261 -16.41 -9.41 12.13
N THR A 262 -17.63 -9.34 12.66
CA THR A 262 -17.99 -9.95 13.94
C THR A 262 -18.51 -11.36 13.71
N ILE A 263 -17.79 -12.36 14.20
CA ILE A 263 -18.08 -13.79 14.03
C ILE A 263 -19.18 -14.21 14.98
N ASP A 264 -20.24 -14.82 14.47
CA ASP A 264 -21.32 -15.41 15.27
C ASP A 264 -20.78 -16.49 16.20
N CYS A 265 -21.34 -16.54 17.38
CA CYS A 265 -20.84 -17.39 18.45
C CYS A 265 -21.97 -18.09 19.19
N GLY A 266 -21.92 -19.43 19.21
CA GLY A 266 -22.70 -20.26 20.12
C GLY A 266 -22.05 -20.34 21.49
N LEU A 267 -22.56 -21.27 22.32
CA LEU A 267 -21.96 -21.64 23.61
C LEU A 267 -21.50 -23.08 23.58
N GLN A 268 -20.36 -23.37 24.20
CA GLN A 268 -19.85 -24.69 24.41
C GLN A 268 -19.45 -24.90 25.89
N GLU A 269 -19.66 -26.10 26.38
CA GLU A 269 -19.25 -26.48 27.74
C GLU A 269 -17.78 -26.90 27.79
N LEU A 270 -17.05 -26.44 28.80
CA LEU A 270 -15.68 -26.86 29.05
C LEU A 270 -15.67 -28.32 29.49
N LYS A 271 -14.90 -29.13 28.77
CA LYS A 271 -14.77 -30.56 29.05
C LYS A 271 -13.79 -30.87 30.17
N ASN A 272 -12.82 -29.99 30.40
CA ASN A 272 -11.74 -30.12 31.37
C ASN A 272 -11.53 -28.82 32.14
N ASP A 273 -10.91 -28.93 33.32
CA ASP A 273 -10.43 -27.75 34.05
C ASP A 273 -9.24 -27.11 33.31
N ASP A 274 -9.25 -25.79 33.26
CA ASP A 274 -8.13 -24.98 32.73
C ASP A 274 -7.99 -23.72 33.58
N PHE A 275 -6.96 -23.64 34.40
CA PHE A 275 -6.65 -22.56 35.34
C PHE A 275 -7.90 -22.07 36.11
N LEU A 276 -8.49 -20.92 35.76
CA LEU A 276 -9.69 -20.39 36.41
C LEU A 276 -11.00 -20.93 35.82
N PHE A 277 -10.93 -21.58 34.66
CA PHE A 277 -12.10 -22.11 33.96
C PHE A 277 -12.28 -23.56 34.35
N LYS A 278 -13.44 -23.92 34.88
CA LYS A 278 -13.72 -25.26 35.38
C LYS A 278 -14.63 -26.02 34.44
N LYS A 279 -14.44 -27.34 34.40
CA LYS A 279 -15.35 -28.27 33.73
C LYS A 279 -16.81 -27.95 34.06
N GLY A 280 -17.66 -27.90 33.03
CA GLY A 280 -19.06 -27.55 33.15
C GLY A 280 -19.36 -26.05 32.98
N MET A 281 -18.36 -25.16 33.08
CA MET A 281 -18.53 -23.78 32.69
C MET A 281 -18.72 -23.66 31.19
N GLN A 282 -19.32 -22.56 30.74
CA GLN A 282 -19.55 -22.27 29.31
C GLN A 282 -18.74 -21.10 28.86
N TRP A 283 -18.27 -21.16 27.63
CA TRP A 283 -17.68 -20.04 26.87
C TRP A 283 -18.17 -20.08 25.43
N GLY A 284 -17.71 -19.13 24.60
CA GLY A 284 -18.12 -19.04 23.23
C GLY A 284 -17.61 -20.18 22.35
N ASP A 285 -18.44 -20.58 21.40
CA ASP A 285 -18.13 -21.50 20.30
C ASP A 285 -18.24 -20.73 18.97
N PRO A 286 -17.18 -20.04 18.56
CA PRO A 286 -17.22 -19.17 17.38
C PRO A 286 -17.30 -19.96 16.08
N ASN A 287 -18.05 -19.41 15.11
CA ASN A 287 -18.26 -20.02 13.80
C ASN A 287 -16.99 -19.97 12.95
N PHE A 288 -16.39 -21.13 12.70
CA PHE A 288 -15.15 -21.24 11.92
C PHE A 288 -15.31 -20.85 10.44
N ASP A 289 -16.45 -21.15 9.83
CA ASP A 289 -16.67 -20.85 8.42
C ASP A 289 -16.74 -19.34 8.18
N GLN A 290 -17.33 -18.59 9.11
CA GLN A 290 -17.31 -17.12 9.07
C GLN A 290 -15.90 -16.53 9.26
N LEU A 291 -15.05 -17.15 10.10
CA LEU A 291 -13.63 -16.72 10.18
C LEU A 291 -12.97 -16.79 8.81
N LEU A 292 -13.09 -17.91 8.12
CA LEU A 292 -12.52 -18.12 6.80
C LEU A 292 -13.12 -17.18 5.75
N GLU A 293 -14.43 -16.97 5.80
CA GLU A 293 -15.15 -16.03 4.93
C GLU A 293 -14.64 -14.60 5.11
N PHE A 294 -14.54 -14.12 6.34
CA PHE A 294 -14.08 -12.76 6.64
C PHE A 294 -12.59 -12.55 6.28
N MET A 295 -11.74 -13.54 6.54
CA MET A 295 -10.35 -13.48 6.06
C MET A 295 -10.29 -13.40 4.53
N ARG A 296 -11.08 -14.20 3.82
CA ARG A 296 -11.16 -14.16 2.35
C ARG A 296 -11.69 -12.82 1.85
N HIS A 297 -12.76 -12.29 2.47
CA HIS A 297 -13.33 -10.99 2.10
C HIS A 297 -12.33 -9.86 2.30
N ALA A 298 -11.65 -9.80 3.45
CA ALA A 298 -10.66 -8.77 3.74
C ALA A 298 -9.51 -8.79 2.73
N TYR A 299 -8.99 -9.97 2.40
CA TYR A 299 -7.94 -10.13 1.39
C TYR A 299 -8.41 -9.78 -0.04
N SER A 300 -9.54 -10.35 -0.47
CA SER A 300 -10.01 -10.19 -1.86
C SER A 300 -10.40 -8.75 -2.20
N ASN A 301 -10.82 -7.98 -1.20
CA ASN A 301 -11.18 -6.57 -1.35
C ASN A 301 -10.05 -5.62 -0.91
N ASP A 302 -8.88 -6.15 -0.57
CA ASP A 302 -7.70 -5.40 -0.11
C ASP A 302 -8.03 -4.42 1.04
N VAL A 303 -8.85 -4.85 2.01
CA VAL A 303 -9.31 -4.00 3.12
C VAL A 303 -8.19 -3.84 4.14
N ARG A 304 -7.50 -2.69 4.12
CA ARG A 304 -6.34 -2.38 4.99
C ARG A 304 -6.61 -1.28 5.99
N TYR A 305 -7.76 -0.66 5.91
CA TYR A 305 -8.17 0.44 6.78
C TYR A 305 -9.64 0.28 7.16
N MET A 306 -9.95 0.58 8.42
CA MET A 306 -11.30 0.65 8.94
C MET A 306 -11.35 1.70 10.06
N ASP A 307 -12.28 2.65 9.96
CA ASP A 307 -12.43 3.67 10.99
C ASP A 307 -13.06 3.08 12.27
N HIS A 308 -12.40 3.31 13.40
CA HIS A 308 -12.82 2.85 14.72
C HIS A 308 -13.01 4.02 15.71
N VAL A 309 -13.73 5.06 15.29
CA VAL A 309 -14.02 6.24 16.12
C VAL A 309 -14.59 5.85 17.48
N TYR A 310 -15.54 4.92 17.52
CA TYR A 310 -16.13 4.43 18.77
C TYR A 310 -15.08 3.85 19.73
N THR A 311 -14.20 2.99 19.24
CA THR A 311 -13.13 2.38 20.06
C THR A 311 -12.19 3.46 20.60
N LYS A 312 -11.75 4.39 19.73
CA LYS A 312 -10.88 5.52 20.12
C LYS A 312 -11.50 6.42 21.18
N GLN A 313 -12.81 6.68 21.08
CA GLN A 313 -13.53 7.46 22.06
C GLN A 313 -13.66 6.72 23.39
N LEU A 314 -14.04 5.43 23.34
CA LEU A 314 -14.22 4.60 24.53
C LEU A 314 -12.92 4.43 25.32
N THR A 315 -11.79 4.22 24.63
CA THR A 315 -10.47 4.00 25.23
C THR A 315 -9.65 5.28 25.41
N GLY A 316 -10.22 6.41 25.02
CA GLY A 316 -9.55 7.71 25.07
C GLY A 316 -9.32 8.17 26.53
N ARG A 317 -8.20 8.88 26.74
CA ARG A 317 -7.79 9.40 28.05
C ARG A 317 -8.93 10.06 28.82
N ASP A 318 -9.68 10.93 28.17
CA ASP A 318 -10.71 11.73 28.83
C ASP A 318 -11.90 10.89 29.28
N THR A 319 -12.27 9.86 28.51
CA THR A 319 -13.31 8.91 28.89
C THR A 319 -12.88 8.12 30.12
N ILE A 320 -11.67 7.58 30.10
CA ILE A 320 -11.12 6.79 31.22
C ILE A 320 -10.97 7.66 32.49
N LEU A 321 -10.51 8.91 32.37
CA LEU A 321 -10.43 9.81 33.54
C LEU A 321 -11.81 10.05 34.18
N ARG A 322 -12.86 10.26 33.36
CA ARG A 322 -14.24 10.40 33.90
C ARG A 322 -14.71 9.13 34.60
N GLU A 323 -14.38 7.94 34.07
CA GLU A 323 -14.72 6.67 34.72
C GLU A 323 -14.01 6.49 36.07
N PHE A 324 -12.82 7.07 36.24
CA PHE A 324 -12.13 7.20 37.53
C PHE A 324 -12.73 8.29 38.43
N GLY A 325 -13.71 9.06 37.97
CA GLY A 325 -14.25 10.20 38.69
C GLY A 325 -13.35 11.46 38.68
N LEU A 326 -12.42 11.53 37.69
CA LEU A 326 -11.48 12.63 37.54
C LEU A 326 -11.94 13.60 36.44
N ASP A 327 -11.64 14.89 36.60
CA ASP A 327 -11.90 15.89 35.57
C ASP A 327 -10.81 15.82 34.48
N PRO A 328 -11.17 15.58 33.21
CA PRO A 328 -10.22 15.58 32.09
C PRO A 328 -9.53 16.92 31.84
N SER A 329 -10.15 18.08 32.22
CA SER A 329 -9.58 19.40 31.96
C SER A 329 -8.28 19.68 32.72
N GLY A 330 -7.95 18.83 33.70
CA GLY A 330 -6.63 18.82 34.35
C GLY A 330 -6.30 20.08 35.15
N ASP A 331 -7.31 20.90 35.56
CA ASP A 331 -7.11 21.88 36.60
C ASP A 331 -6.81 21.15 37.91
N VAL A 332 -5.53 20.87 38.13
CA VAL A 332 -5.03 20.57 39.46
C VAL A 332 -5.32 21.85 40.29
N ASN A 333 -6.41 21.83 41.01
CA ASN A 333 -6.60 22.77 42.11
C ASN A 333 -5.41 22.56 43.05
N ASP A 334 -4.42 23.40 42.88
CA ASP A 334 -3.26 23.51 43.77
C ASP A 334 -3.75 24.11 45.10
N ASN A 335 -4.56 23.31 45.79
CA ASN A 335 -4.97 23.60 47.17
C ASN A 335 -3.89 23.09 48.11
N THR A 336 -2.61 23.41 47.79
CA THR A 336 -1.57 23.33 48.77
C THR A 336 -1.61 24.62 49.61
N GLY A 337 -2.30 24.48 50.74
CA GLY A 337 -1.92 25.13 51.98
C GLY A 337 -1.77 26.66 51.97
N LYS A 338 -2.81 27.32 52.40
CA LYS A 338 -2.62 28.49 53.30
C LYS A 338 -3.15 28.12 54.65
N GLU A 339 -2.40 27.41 55.42
CA GLU A 339 -2.38 27.61 56.87
C GLU A 339 -1.53 28.85 57.08
N SER A 340 -2.13 29.86 57.60
CA SER A 340 -1.50 31.07 58.15
C SER A 340 -2.08 31.29 59.54
N PRO A 341 -1.42 32.06 60.39
CA PRO A 341 -0.64 31.66 61.57
C PRO A 341 -1.49 31.56 62.80
#